data_75bb006ee773892eed0a8a850174a34c
#
_entry.id   75bb006ee773892eed0a8a850174a34c
#
_cell.length_a   1.000
_cell.length_b   1.000
_cell.length_c   1.000
_cell.angle_alpha   90.00
_cell.angle_beta   90.00
_cell.angle_gamma   90.00
#
_symmetry.space_group_name_H-M   'P 1'
#
loop_
_entity.id
_entity.type
_entity.pdbx_description
1 polymer ?
#
loop_
_entity_poly.entity_id
_entity_poly.type
_entity_poly.pdbx_seq_one_letter_code
_entity_poly.pdbx_strand_id
1 'polypeptide(L)'
;MAGLLFQGVVTAACVFPFSSDPHRLRLKRWWSKAMLDILGIRLDADLAHAVPGSMVVANHVSWLDIFVVNAALPSAFVSKEEVRHWPVMGWLAGINDTIFLKRGSRGHARLINAEIAAVLAQGKHVAVFPEGTTTDGTHVLHFHAALLQPALLAGRPVVPAAISYWEPDGERSLAPRYDGDISLGDCLKNILARIKELEHEGYEF
;
A
#
# COMPACT_ATOMS: atom_id res chain seq x y z
N MET A 1 2.63 2.67 18.36
CA MET A 1 3.16 2.02 17.14
C MET A 1 3.73 0.61 17.38
N ALA A 2 4.75 0.41 18.26
CA ALA A 2 5.31 -0.94 18.52
C ALA A 2 4.26 -1.99 18.91
N GLY A 3 3.30 -1.64 19.77
CA GLY A 3 2.20 -2.52 20.15
C GLY A 3 1.29 -2.93 19.00
N LEU A 4 0.99 -2.02 18.06
CA LEU A 4 0.20 -2.32 16.87
C LEU A 4 0.95 -3.24 15.90
N LEU A 5 2.27 -3.03 15.72
CA LEU A 5 3.11 -3.93 14.92
C LEU A 5 3.16 -5.34 15.53
N PHE A 6 3.38 -5.44 16.84
CA PHE A 6 3.34 -6.73 17.55
C PHE A 6 1.99 -7.41 17.40
N GLN A 7 0.89 -6.68 17.61
CA GLN A 7 -0.47 -7.19 17.42
C GLN A 7 -0.69 -7.66 15.97
N GLY A 8 -0.21 -6.91 14.97
CA GLY A 8 -0.27 -7.31 13.56
C GLY A 8 0.42 -8.63 13.29
N VAL A 9 1.64 -8.81 13.84
CA VAL A 9 2.40 -10.07 13.73
C VAL A 9 1.63 -11.22 14.40
N VAL A 10 1.12 -11.04 15.61
CA VAL A 10 0.34 -12.07 16.33
C VAL A 10 -0.93 -12.42 15.55
N THR A 11 -1.65 -11.42 15.06
CA THR A 11 -2.87 -11.64 14.24
C THR A 11 -2.55 -12.43 12.98
N ALA A 12 -1.47 -12.06 12.29
CA ALA A 12 -1.03 -12.74 11.09
C ALA A 12 -0.60 -14.19 11.34
N ALA A 13 0.10 -14.44 12.44
CA ALA A 13 0.55 -15.78 12.81
C ALA A 13 -0.55 -16.69 13.36
N CYS A 14 -1.41 -16.16 14.23
CA CYS A 14 -2.34 -16.95 15.03
C CYS A 14 -3.79 -16.90 14.55
N VAL A 15 -4.20 -15.84 13.85
CA VAL A 15 -5.59 -15.65 13.41
C VAL A 15 -5.75 -15.92 11.92
N PHE A 16 -4.87 -15.41 11.07
CA PHE A 16 -4.99 -15.58 9.62
C PHE A 16 -5.08 -17.05 9.15
N PRO A 17 -4.29 -18.01 9.68
CA PRO A 17 -4.38 -19.40 9.23
C PRO A 17 -5.77 -20.02 9.36
N PHE A 18 -6.56 -19.53 10.33
CA PHE A 18 -7.90 -20.04 10.66
C PHE A 18 -9.04 -19.13 10.19
N SER A 19 -8.70 -18.01 9.51
CA SER A 19 -9.67 -16.99 9.10
C SER A 19 -10.08 -17.18 7.64
N SER A 20 -11.38 -16.93 7.36
CA SER A 20 -11.89 -16.79 5.99
C SER A 20 -11.36 -15.51 5.32
N ASP A 21 -11.29 -15.48 3.99
CA ASP A 21 -10.84 -14.30 3.23
C ASP A 21 -11.58 -13.01 3.61
N PRO A 22 -12.92 -12.98 3.75
CA PRO A 22 -13.62 -11.77 4.17
C PRO A 22 -13.22 -11.28 5.57
N HIS A 23 -12.86 -12.20 6.48
CA HIS A 23 -12.39 -11.83 7.82
C HIS A 23 -10.97 -11.25 7.77
N ARG A 24 -10.06 -11.87 6.99
CA ARG A 24 -8.70 -11.33 6.76
C ARG A 24 -8.72 -9.94 6.15
N LEU A 25 -9.60 -9.70 5.15
CA LEU A 25 -9.73 -8.37 4.53
C LEU A 25 -10.23 -7.32 5.53
N ARG A 26 -11.19 -7.67 6.42
CA ARG A 26 -11.65 -6.76 7.48
C ARG A 26 -10.53 -6.43 8.48
N LEU A 27 -9.76 -7.44 8.90
CA LEU A 27 -8.60 -7.24 9.79
C LEU A 27 -7.52 -6.39 9.14
N LYS A 28 -7.22 -6.62 7.84
CA LYS A 28 -6.27 -5.83 7.06
C LYS A 28 -6.70 -4.36 6.99
N ARG A 29 -7.96 -4.09 6.68
CA ARG A 29 -8.53 -2.72 6.67
C ARG A 29 -8.43 -2.06 8.04
N TRP A 30 -8.86 -2.75 9.09
CA TRP A 30 -8.85 -2.22 10.45
C TRP A 30 -7.42 -1.88 10.90
N TRP A 31 -6.48 -2.79 10.68
CA TRP A 31 -5.08 -2.59 11.07
C TRP A 31 -4.43 -1.45 10.29
N SER A 32 -4.71 -1.33 9.00
CA SER A 32 -4.22 -0.25 8.17
C SER A 32 -4.77 1.10 8.61
N LYS A 33 -6.08 1.16 8.92
CA LYS A 33 -6.69 2.36 9.48
C LYS A 33 -6.08 2.73 10.84
N ALA A 34 -5.93 1.76 11.75
CA ALA A 34 -5.31 2.00 13.05
C ALA A 34 -3.86 2.51 12.93
N MET A 35 -3.11 2.07 11.90
CA MET A 35 -1.77 2.59 11.64
C MET A 35 -1.82 4.06 11.21
N LEU A 36 -2.73 4.45 10.33
CA LEU A 36 -2.92 5.84 9.93
C LEU A 36 -3.37 6.71 11.11
N ASP A 37 -4.33 6.23 11.91
CA ASP A 37 -4.84 6.94 13.09
C ASP A 37 -3.71 7.20 14.13
N ILE A 38 -2.81 6.22 14.38
CA ILE A 38 -1.64 6.39 15.27
C ILE A 38 -0.65 7.43 14.73
N LEU A 39 -0.60 7.61 13.41
CA LEU A 39 0.23 8.60 12.74
C LEU A 39 -0.52 9.92 12.49
N GLY A 40 -1.66 10.15 13.15
CA GLY A 40 -2.43 11.36 12.99
C GLY A 40 -2.94 11.60 11.56
N ILE A 41 -2.96 10.57 10.71
CA ILE A 41 -3.32 10.70 9.30
C ILE A 41 -4.81 10.40 9.12
N ARG A 42 -5.56 11.41 8.74
CA ARG A 42 -6.97 11.31 8.38
C ARG A 42 -7.10 10.89 6.91
N LEU A 43 -7.79 9.77 6.66
CA LEU A 43 -8.02 9.28 5.31
C LEU A 43 -9.32 9.84 4.73
N ASP A 44 -9.19 10.52 3.60
CA ASP A 44 -10.31 10.86 2.72
C ASP A 44 -10.13 10.09 1.40
N ALA A 45 -11.00 9.14 1.12
CA ALA A 45 -10.89 8.28 -0.06
C ALA A 45 -12.26 7.78 -0.53
N ASP A 46 -12.50 7.86 -1.83
CA ASP A 46 -13.68 7.28 -2.49
C ASP A 46 -13.29 6.17 -3.47
N LEU A 47 -13.23 4.95 -2.97
CA LEU A 47 -13.06 3.72 -3.77
C LEU A 47 -14.31 2.81 -3.70
N ALA A 48 -15.46 3.35 -3.28
CA ALA A 48 -16.70 2.59 -3.11
C ALA A 48 -17.24 2.03 -4.44
N HIS A 49 -16.86 2.63 -5.56
CA HIS A 49 -17.22 2.17 -6.91
C HIS A 49 -16.39 0.97 -7.41
N ALA A 50 -15.34 0.57 -6.69
CA ALA A 50 -14.51 -0.57 -7.08
C ALA A 50 -15.29 -1.89 -6.93
N VAL A 51 -15.48 -2.59 -8.05
CA VAL A 51 -16.11 -3.91 -8.05
C VAL A 51 -15.11 -5.01 -7.70
N PRO A 52 -15.54 -6.18 -7.19
CA PRO A 52 -14.63 -7.28 -6.85
C PRO A 52 -13.70 -7.65 -8.00
N GLY A 53 -12.42 -7.82 -7.71
CA GLY A 53 -11.38 -8.12 -8.71
C GLY A 53 -10.89 -6.90 -9.49
N SER A 54 -11.10 -5.67 -9.01
CA SER A 54 -10.53 -4.47 -9.62
C SER A 54 -9.02 -4.38 -9.37
N MET A 55 -8.29 -3.85 -10.36
CA MET A 55 -6.89 -3.44 -10.22
C MET A 55 -6.83 -1.95 -9.88
N VAL A 56 -6.35 -1.61 -8.69
CA VAL A 56 -6.07 -0.23 -8.30
C VAL A 56 -4.71 0.18 -8.86
N VAL A 57 -4.69 1.30 -9.58
CA VAL A 57 -3.48 1.87 -10.19
C VAL A 57 -3.26 3.25 -9.61
N ALA A 58 -2.20 3.42 -8.83
CA ALA A 58 -1.93 4.65 -8.11
C ALA A 58 -0.51 5.17 -8.34
N ASN A 59 -0.31 6.48 -8.17
CA ASN A 59 1.03 7.05 -7.98
C ASN A 59 1.60 6.62 -6.62
N HIS A 60 2.91 6.80 -6.43
CA HIS A 60 3.62 6.32 -5.25
C HIS A 60 4.45 7.42 -4.59
N VAL A 61 4.11 7.78 -3.36
CA VAL A 61 4.76 8.85 -2.58
C VAL A 61 5.49 8.28 -1.36
N SER A 62 4.89 7.28 -0.72
CA SER A 62 5.34 6.80 0.58
C SER A 62 5.10 5.30 0.76
N TRP A 63 5.85 4.69 1.68
CA TRP A 63 5.50 3.37 2.20
C TRP A 63 4.11 3.35 2.87
N LEU A 64 3.62 4.51 3.31
CA LEU A 64 2.27 4.67 3.86
C LEU A 64 1.16 4.40 2.85
N ASP A 65 1.43 4.54 1.55
CA ASP A 65 0.44 4.32 0.49
C ASP A 65 -0.17 2.93 0.54
N ILE A 66 0.60 1.94 1.05
CA ILE A 66 0.11 0.58 1.28
C ILE A 66 -1.02 0.57 2.30
N PHE A 67 -0.89 1.35 3.39
CA PHE A 67 -1.91 1.46 4.43
C PHE A 67 -3.08 2.32 3.97
N VAL A 68 -2.82 3.39 3.24
CA VAL A 68 -3.84 4.25 2.62
C VAL A 68 -4.75 3.41 1.72
N VAL A 69 -4.18 2.67 0.79
CA VAL A 69 -4.95 1.80 -0.11
C VAL A 69 -5.68 0.70 0.66
N ASN A 70 -5.02 0.00 1.60
CA ASN A 70 -5.67 -1.07 2.36
C ASN A 70 -6.77 -0.58 3.30
N ALA A 71 -6.67 0.64 3.84
CA ALA A 71 -7.71 1.24 4.66
C ALA A 71 -8.95 1.59 3.81
N ALA A 72 -8.75 2.04 2.58
CA ALA A 72 -9.83 2.33 1.63
C ALA A 72 -10.37 1.05 0.98
N LEU A 73 -9.49 0.24 0.39
CA LEU A 73 -9.83 -0.97 -0.37
C LEU A 73 -8.75 -2.05 -0.16
N PRO A 74 -8.95 -3.02 0.75
CA PRO A 74 -7.98 -4.08 1.01
C PRO A 74 -7.58 -4.82 -0.26
N SER A 75 -6.30 -4.75 -0.60
CA SER A 75 -5.75 -5.24 -1.86
C SER A 75 -4.50 -6.09 -1.62
N ALA A 76 -4.19 -6.99 -2.54
CA ALA A 76 -2.87 -7.56 -2.72
C ALA A 76 -1.96 -6.51 -3.37
N PHE A 77 -0.66 -6.55 -3.10
CA PHE A 77 0.30 -5.60 -3.68
C PHE A 77 1.32 -6.32 -4.56
N VAL A 78 1.87 -5.58 -5.51
CA VAL A 78 3.05 -6.01 -6.25
C VAL A 78 4.26 -5.30 -5.67
N SER A 79 5.25 -6.07 -5.22
CA SER A 79 6.47 -5.56 -4.59
C SER A 79 7.72 -6.13 -5.27
N LYS A 80 8.87 -5.52 -5.00
CA LYS A 80 10.18 -6.04 -5.45
C LYS A 80 10.51 -7.34 -4.71
N GLU A 81 11.18 -8.29 -5.38
CA GLU A 81 11.59 -9.57 -4.77
C GLU A 81 12.48 -9.38 -3.52
N GLU A 82 13.28 -8.31 -3.48
CA GLU A 82 14.17 -8.00 -2.34
C GLU A 82 13.40 -7.83 -1.03
N VAL A 83 12.17 -7.29 -1.09
CA VAL A 83 11.31 -7.09 0.09
C VAL A 83 10.94 -8.43 0.76
N ARG A 84 10.85 -9.52 -0.01
CA ARG A 84 10.59 -10.87 0.52
C ARG A 84 11.60 -11.28 1.60
N HIS A 85 12.84 -10.81 1.47
CA HIS A 85 13.94 -11.16 2.36
C HIS A 85 14.08 -10.24 3.57
N TRP A 86 13.25 -9.20 3.68
CA TRP A 86 13.27 -8.33 4.84
C TRP A 86 12.71 -9.05 6.08
N PRO A 87 13.44 -9.03 7.21
CA PRO A 87 12.97 -9.65 8.44
C PRO A 87 11.58 -9.14 8.83
N VAL A 88 10.68 -10.03 9.23
CA VAL A 88 9.29 -9.75 9.61
C VAL A 88 8.45 -9.16 8.47
N MET A 89 8.92 -8.09 7.81
CA MET A 89 8.16 -7.39 6.76
C MET A 89 7.94 -8.26 5.52
N GLY A 90 8.95 -9.03 5.08
CA GLY A 90 8.81 -9.94 3.95
C GLY A 90 7.80 -11.07 4.24
N TRP A 91 7.83 -11.59 5.46
CA TRP A 91 6.86 -12.59 5.91
C TRP A 91 5.45 -11.99 5.98
N LEU A 92 5.28 -10.82 6.61
CA LEU A 92 3.99 -10.11 6.67
C LEU A 92 3.45 -9.78 5.26
N ALA A 93 4.31 -9.35 4.35
CA ALA A 93 3.93 -9.10 2.97
C ALA A 93 3.42 -10.39 2.29
N GLY A 94 4.15 -11.50 2.45
CA GLY A 94 3.79 -12.79 1.86
C GLY A 94 2.43 -13.31 2.31
N ILE A 95 2.13 -13.25 3.61
CA ILE A 95 0.83 -13.71 4.14
C ILE A 95 -0.33 -12.75 3.83
N ASN A 96 -0.03 -11.54 3.33
CA ASN A 96 -1.00 -10.56 2.86
C ASN A 96 -1.17 -10.56 1.34
N ASP A 97 -0.90 -11.69 0.69
CA ASP A 97 -1.07 -11.89 -0.75
C ASP A 97 -0.17 -10.98 -1.61
N THR A 98 0.99 -10.53 -1.09
CA THR A 98 1.93 -9.73 -1.88
C THR A 98 2.60 -10.58 -2.95
N ILE A 99 2.50 -10.13 -4.18
CA ILE A 99 3.14 -10.74 -5.36
C ILE A 99 4.52 -10.11 -5.53
N PHE A 100 5.58 -10.94 -5.52
CA PHE A 100 6.95 -10.44 -5.57
C PHE A 100 7.52 -10.51 -6.99
N LEU A 101 7.91 -9.36 -7.51
CA LEU A 101 8.43 -9.17 -8.85
C LEU A 101 9.96 -9.19 -8.88
N LYS A 102 10.55 -10.18 -9.54
CA LYS A 102 11.98 -10.21 -9.86
C LYS A 102 12.24 -9.48 -11.19
N ARG A 103 13.03 -8.43 -11.17
CA ARG A 103 13.39 -7.65 -12.35
C ARG A 103 14.34 -8.43 -13.27
N GLY A 104 14.30 -8.13 -14.58
CA GLY A 104 15.31 -8.56 -15.55
C GLY A 104 15.03 -9.84 -16.33
N SER A 105 13.88 -10.51 -16.14
CA SER A 105 13.53 -11.72 -16.91
C SER A 105 12.15 -11.59 -17.57
N ARG A 106 12.11 -11.66 -18.91
CA ARG A 106 10.84 -11.64 -19.68
C ARG A 106 9.93 -12.83 -19.32
N GLY A 107 10.52 -14.00 -19.05
CA GLY A 107 9.76 -15.17 -18.62
C GLY A 107 9.12 -14.98 -17.26
N HIS A 108 9.85 -14.36 -16.31
CA HIS A 108 9.34 -14.08 -14.99
C HIS A 108 8.20 -13.02 -15.02
N ALA A 109 8.31 -12.00 -15.87
CA ALA A 109 7.25 -11.01 -16.03
C ALA A 109 5.93 -11.63 -16.51
N ARG A 110 5.98 -12.63 -17.40
CA ARG A 110 4.78 -13.37 -17.83
C ARG A 110 4.14 -14.16 -16.70
N LEU A 111 4.96 -14.82 -15.86
CA LEU A 111 4.47 -15.57 -14.70
C LEU A 111 3.79 -14.65 -13.70
N ILE A 112 4.40 -13.52 -13.38
CA ILE A 112 3.83 -12.52 -12.48
C ILE A 112 2.52 -11.94 -13.03
N ASN A 113 2.47 -11.63 -14.33
CA ASN A 113 1.23 -11.15 -14.95
C ASN A 113 0.12 -12.20 -14.87
N ALA A 114 0.43 -13.48 -15.04
CA ALA A 114 -0.52 -14.57 -14.88
C ALA A 114 -0.97 -14.73 -13.41
N GLU A 115 -0.06 -14.59 -12.46
CA GLU A 115 -0.37 -14.66 -11.03
C GLU A 115 -1.29 -13.50 -10.61
N ILE A 116 -0.98 -12.27 -11.02
CA ILE A 116 -1.84 -11.10 -10.76
C ILE A 116 -3.23 -11.31 -11.39
N ALA A 117 -3.27 -11.76 -12.64
CA ALA A 117 -4.53 -12.03 -13.33
C ALA A 117 -5.37 -13.11 -12.61
N ALA A 118 -4.74 -14.15 -12.08
CA ALA A 118 -5.41 -15.17 -11.30
C ALA A 118 -6.00 -14.64 -9.99
N VAL A 119 -5.30 -13.76 -9.28
CA VAL A 119 -5.78 -13.08 -8.06
C VAL A 119 -7.00 -12.20 -8.38
N LEU A 120 -6.93 -11.41 -9.46
CA LEU A 120 -8.04 -10.58 -9.92
C LEU A 120 -9.25 -11.43 -10.33
N ALA A 121 -9.03 -12.55 -11.01
CA ALA A 121 -10.09 -13.47 -11.45
C ALA A 121 -10.83 -14.10 -10.25
N GLN A 122 -10.15 -14.28 -9.12
CA GLN A 122 -10.76 -14.74 -7.85
C GLN A 122 -11.60 -13.66 -7.16
N GLY A 123 -11.71 -12.46 -7.71
CA GLY A 123 -12.45 -11.35 -7.13
C GLY A 123 -11.67 -10.57 -6.08
N LYS A 124 -10.39 -10.88 -5.85
CA LYS A 124 -9.51 -10.12 -4.96
C LYS A 124 -8.99 -8.88 -5.67
N HIS A 125 -8.86 -7.76 -4.94
CA HIS A 125 -8.26 -6.55 -5.48
C HIS A 125 -6.74 -6.65 -5.50
N VAL A 126 -6.12 -6.06 -6.52
CA VAL A 126 -4.67 -5.90 -6.61
C VAL A 126 -4.34 -4.43 -6.79
N ALA A 127 -3.44 -3.90 -5.98
CA ALA A 127 -2.94 -2.54 -6.11
C ALA A 127 -1.51 -2.55 -6.67
N VAL A 128 -1.27 -1.67 -7.63
CA VAL A 128 0.03 -1.49 -8.28
C VAL A 128 0.42 -0.03 -8.28
N PHE A 129 1.71 0.22 -8.10
CA PHE A 129 2.34 1.52 -8.25
C PHE A 129 3.23 1.47 -9.49
N PRO A 130 2.69 1.80 -10.69
CA PRO A 130 3.40 1.53 -11.94
C PRO A 130 4.58 2.45 -12.21
N GLU A 131 4.84 3.44 -11.38
CA GLU A 131 6.08 4.23 -11.38
C GLU A 131 7.31 3.37 -11.02
N GLY A 132 7.11 2.29 -10.24
CA GLY A 132 8.18 1.38 -9.82
C GLY A 132 9.16 1.96 -8.80
N THR A 133 8.95 3.20 -8.39
CA THR A 133 9.65 3.92 -7.31
C THR A 133 8.72 4.98 -6.73
N THR A 134 9.10 5.57 -5.60
CA THR A 134 8.41 6.70 -4.98
C THR A 134 8.92 8.03 -5.50
N THR A 135 8.07 9.06 -5.42
CA THR A 135 8.40 10.48 -5.65
C THR A 135 8.09 11.29 -4.39
N ASP A 136 8.39 12.58 -4.40
CA ASP A 136 7.97 13.52 -3.35
C ASP A 136 6.47 13.88 -3.41
N GLY A 137 5.74 13.34 -4.38
CA GLY A 137 4.31 13.59 -4.59
C GLY A 137 3.99 14.87 -5.35
N THR A 138 4.98 15.69 -5.74
CA THR A 138 4.75 16.90 -6.54
C THR A 138 4.54 16.60 -8.03
N HIS A 139 4.93 15.43 -8.46
CA HIS A 139 4.81 14.95 -9.84
C HIS A 139 4.60 13.44 -9.88
N VAL A 140 4.20 12.93 -11.02
CA VAL A 140 4.00 11.51 -11.29
C VAL A 140 4.98 11.08 -12.37
N LEU A 141 5.71 10.00 -12.14
CA LEU A 141 6.64 9.43 -13.10
C LEU A 141 5.91 8.61 -14.17
N HIS A 142 6.67 8.22 -15.19
CA HIS A 142 6.15 7.36 -16.25
C HIS A 142 5.64 6.03 -15.70
N PHE A 143 4.41 5.66 -16.07
CA PHE A 143 3.81 4.39 -15.70
C PHE A 143 4.29 3.25 -16.60
N HIS A 144 4.84 2.21 -16.00
CA HIS A 144 5.21 0.99 -16.70
C HIS A 144 3.97 0.21 -17.13
N ALA A 145 3.55 0.37 -18.38
CA ALA A 145 2.33 -0.22 -18.95
C ALA A 145 2.25 -1.75 -18.80
N ALA A 146 3.38 -2.45 -18.71
CA ALA A 146 3.42 -3.89 -18.49
C ALA A 146 2.73 -4.33 -17.18
N LEU A 147 2.67 -3.45 -16.15
CA LEU A 147 1.99 -3.72 -14.89
C LEU A 147 0.46 -3.61 -14.98
N LEU A 148 -0.09 -3.04 -16.06
CA LEU A 148 -1.52 -2.93 -16.32
C LEU A 148 -2.05 -4.14 -17.10
N GLN A 149 -1.18 -4.89 -17.77
CA GLN A 149 -1.55 -6.01 -18.62
C GLN A 149 -2.32 -7.12 -17.90
N PRO A 150 -2.06 -7.45 -16.61
CA PRO A 150 -2.83 -8.45 -15.89
C PRO A 150 -4.34 -8.15 -15.80
N ALA A 151 -4.73 -6.89 -15.66
CA ALA A 151 -6.14 -6.50 -15.63
C ALA A 151 -6.82 -6.80 -16.99
N LEU A 152 -6.14 -6.50 -18.11
CA LEU A 152 -6.61 -6.82 -19.45
C LEU A 152 -6.74 -8.34 -19.66
N LEU A 153 -5.73 -9.11 -19.23
CA LEU A 153 -5.73 -10.57 -19.32
C LEU A 153 -6.87 -11.21 -18.51
N ALA A 154 -7.19 -10.65 -17.36
CA ALA A 154 -8.25 -11.12 -16.49
C ALA A 154 -9.65 -10.58 -16.88
N GLY A 155 -9.74 -9.65 -17.84
CA GLY A 155 -10.99 -8.96 -18.16
C GLY A 155 -11.54 -8.18 -16.96
N ARG A 156 -10.68 -7.58 -16.13
CA ARG A 156 -11.06 -6.90 -14.90
C ARG A 156 -10.85 -5.39 -14.99
N PRO A 157 -11.68 -4.60 -14.32
CA PRO A 157 -11.60 -3.15 -14.40
C PRO A 157 -10.33 -2.62 -13.71
N VAL A 158 -9.81 -1.52 -14.24
CA VAL A 158 -8.77 -0.70 -13.64
C VAL A 158 -9.44 0.47 -12.94
N VAL A 159 -9.08 0.70 -11.69
CA VAL A 159 -9.52 1.82 -10.86
C VAL A 159 -8.33 2.75 -10.68
N PRO A 160 -8.28 3.89 -11.37
CA PRO A 160 -7.23 4.87 -11.15
C PRO A 160 -7.43 5.54 -9.79
N ALA A 161 -6.34 5.73 -9.06
CA ALA A 161 -6.31 6.45 -7.78
C ALA A 161 -5.15 7.45 -7.77
N ALA A 162 -5.38 8.62 -7.20
CA ALA A 162 -4.35 9.61 -6.96
C ALA A 162 -4.13 9.73 -5.45
N ILE A 163 -2.90 9.48 -4.99
CA ILE A 163 -2.52 9.61 -3.58
C ILE A 163 -1.78 10.92 -3.41
N SER A 164 -2.23 11.70 -2.44
CA SER A 164 -1.58 12.94 -2.03
C SER A 164 -1.74 13.15 -0.53
N TYR A 165 -0.78 13.81 0.08
CA TYR A 165 -0.77 14.13 1.50
C TYR A 165 -0.88 15.64 1.68
N TRP A 166 -1.73 16.06 2.60
CA TRP A 166 -2.06 17.46 2.84
C TRP A 166 -1.91 17.80 4.31
N GLU A 167 -1.46 19.01 4.58
CA GLU A 167 -1.47 19.61 5.91
C GLU A 167 -2.88 20.11 6.25
N PRO A 168 -3.20 20.34 7.53
CA PRO A 168 -4.51 20.86 7.93
C PRO A 168 -4.86 22.23 7.33
N ASP A 169 -3.87 23.03 6.99
CA ASP A 169 -4.04 24.35 6.34
C ASP A 169 -4.33 24.26 4.84
N GLY A 170 -4.29 23.07 4.27
CA GLY A 170 -4.54 22.81 2.84
C GLY A 170 -3.30 22.86 1.95
N GLU A 171 -2.12 23.03 2.52
CA GLU A 171 -0.86 22.90 1.79
C GLU A 171 -0.46 21.44 1.63
N ARG A 172 0.38 21.15 0.63
CA ARG A 172 0.86 19.78 0.40
C ARG A 172 1.90 19.38 1.44
N SER A 173 1.67 18.27 2.13
CA SER A 173 2.63 17.74 3.08
C SER A 173 3.76 16.98 2.39
N LEU A 174 4.99 17.31 2.75
CA LEU A 174 6.19 16.59 2.35
C LEU A 174 6.70 15.64 3.46
N ALA A 175 6.10 15.66 4.64
CA ALA A 175 6.54 14.83 5.76
C ALA A 175 6.48 13.31 5.47
N PRO A 176 5.46 12.78 4.76
CA PRO A 176 5.38 11.36 4.43
C PRO A 176 6.25 10.92 3.26
N ARG A 177 6.93 11.81 2.53
CA ARG A 177 7.73 11.46 1.36
C ARG A 177 8.78 10.40 1.67
N TYR A 178 8.95 9.46 0.76
CA TYR A 178 9.90 8.35 0.87
C TYR A 178 10.60 8.13 -0.47
N ASP A 179 11.36 9.15 -0.91
CA ASP A 179 12.05 9.21 -2.19
C ASP A 179 13.57 9.41 -2.01
N GLY A 180 14.34 9.15 -3.03
CA GLY A 180 15.79 9.28 -3.01
C GLY A 180 16.43 8.36 -1.96
N ASP A 181 17.27 8.93 -1.10
CA ASP A 181 18.03 8.23 -0.06
C ASP A 181 17.35 8.25 1.32
N ILE A 182 16.09 8.68 1.40
CA ILE A 182 15.36 8.73 2.67
C ILE A 182 15.12 7.32 3.16
N SER A 183 15.64 6.98 4.36
CA SER A 183 15.36 5.71 4.99
C SER A 183 13.94 5.66 5.58
N LEU A 184 13.42 4.43 5.81
CA LEU A 184 12.13 4.24 6.49
C LEU A 184 12.11 4.94 7.86
N GLY A 185 13.23 4.86 8.59
CA GLY A 185 13.37 5.49 9.91
C GLY A 185 13.35 7.00 9.84
N ASP A 186 13.96 7.59 8.82
CA ASP A 186 13.97 9.06 8.65
C ASP A 186 12.62 9.57 8.19
N CYS A 187 11.95 8.89 7.25
CA CYS A 187 10.58 9.21 6.89
C CYS A 187 9.65 9.19 8.11
N LEU A 188 9.74 8.16 8.95
CA LEU A 188 8.95 8.08 10.17
C LEU A 188 9.25 9.21 11.14
N LYS A 189 10.53 9.58 11.33
CA LYS A 189 10.93 10.73 12.16
C LYS A 189 10.35 12.04 11.62
N ASN A 190 10.36 12.24 10.30
CA ASN A 190 9.79 13.43 9.66
C ASN A 190 8.28 13.53 9.93
N ILE A 191 7.55 12.43 9.79
CA ILE A 191 6.11 12.39 10.10
C ILE A 191 5.85 12.73 11.57
N LEU A 192 6.57 12.09 12.50
CA LEU A 192 6.39 12.32 13.93
C LEU A 192 6.80 13.72 14.37
N ALA A 193 7.83 14.30 13.74
CA ALA A 193 8.24 15.68 13.99
C ALA A 193 7.14 16.64 13.53
N ARG A 194 6.59 16.43 12.33
CA ARG A 194 5.53 17.30 11.80
C ARG A 194 4.24 17.23 12.63
N ILE A 195 3.84 16.05 13.11
CA ILE A 195 2.70 15.89 14.02
C ILE A 195 2.89 16.74 15.27
N LYS A 196 4.09 16.69 15.91
CA LYS A 196 4.39 17.49 17.11
C LYS A 196 4.35 19.00 16.84
N GLU A 197 4.82 19.44 15.68
CA GLU A 197 4.72 20.86 15.28
C GLU A 197 3.25 21.27 15.17
N LEU A 198 2.44 20.49 14.48
CA LEU A 198 1.01 20.75 14.30
C LEU A 198 0.24 20.74 15.64
N GLU A 199 0.58 19.83 16.57
CA GLU A 199 0.02 19.84 17.93
C GLU A 199 0.36 21.15 18.67
N HIS A 200 1.59 21.67 18.51
CA HIS A 200 1.99 22.97 19.05
C HIS A 200 1.26 24.15 18.38
N GLU A 201 0.89 24.01 17.11
CA GLU A 201 0.08 24.98 16.36
C GLU A 201 -1.42 24.91 16.74
N GLY A 202 -1.83 23.92 17.58
CA GLY A 202 -3.18 23.80 18.12
C GLY A 202 -4.09 22.84 17.34
N TYR A 203 -3.54 22.01 16.44
CA TYR A 203 -4.30 20.97 15.78
C TYR A 203 -4.39 19.71 16.66
N GLU A 204 -5.56 19.06 16.69
CA GLU A 204 -5.82 17.79 17.36
C GLU A 204 -5.91 16.65 16.32
N PHE A 205 -5.28 15.48 16.61
CA PHE A 205 -5.22 14.32 15.74
C PHE A 205 -5.89 13.09 16.34
#